data_3e221bac6abc5c6af86e4c80a38498f5
#
_entry.id   3e221bac6abc5c6af86e4c80a38498f5
#
_cell.length_a   1.000
_cell.length_b   1.000
_cell.length_c   1.000
_cell.angle_alpha   90.00
_cell.angle_beta   90.00
_cell.angle_gamma   90.00
#
_symmetry.space_group_name_H-M   'P 1'
#
loop_
_entity.id
_entity.type
_entity.pdbx_description
1 polymer ?
#
loop_
_entity_poly.entity_id
_entity_poly.type
_entity_poly.pdbx_seq_one_letter_code
_entity_poly.pdbx_strand_id
1 'polypeptide(L)' 'MEGYKTWKYLVINFFPREEWPRLFFVEASCRSEAEYYVQKHCGQDYMLVDKYDEFVAKILDYPEIPHDKF' A
#
# COMPACT_ATOMS: atom_id res chain seq x y z
N MET A 1 -17.09 18.91 1.91
CA MET A 1 -16.23 18.62 2.18
C MET A 1 -15.31 18.02 1.57
N GLU A 2 -14.75 18.15 1.46
CA GLU A 2 -13.96 17.63 0.96
C GLU A 2 -13.35 16.58 1.24
N GLY A 3 -13.06 15.83 0.78
CA GLY A 3 -12.61 14.57 1.18
C GLY A 3 -11.25 14.60 1.81
N TYR A 4 -10.85 13.49 2.32
CA TYR A 4 -9.51 13.35 2.82
C TYR A 4 -8.55 13.26 1.66
N LYS A 5 -7.37 13.81 1.84
CA LYS A 5 -6.30 13.55 0.90
C LYS A 5 -5.76 12.16 1.18
N THR A 6 -5.59 11.37 0.15
CA THR A 6 -5.00 10.04 0.28
C THR A 6 -3.64 10.02 -0.38
N TRP A 7 -2.85 9.05 0.02
CA TRP A 7 -1.49 8.84 -0.48
C TRP A 7 -1.34 7.41 -0.94
N LYS A 8 -0.37 7.17 -1.79
CA LYS A 8 -0.02 5.81 -2.18
C LYS A 8 1.16 5.37 -1.31
N TYR A 9 0.91 4.44 -0.41
CA TYR A 9 1.96 3.93 0.47
C TYR A 9 2.61 2.74 -0.20
N LEU A 10 3.93 2.81 -0.35
CA LEU A 10 4.69 1.71 -0.96
C LEU A 10 5.02 0.69 0.12
N VAL A 11 4.68 -0.55 -0.14
CA VAL A 11 4.84 -1.64 0.81
C VAL A 11 5.79 -2.67 0.24
N ILE A 12 6.74 -3.13 1.07
CA ILE A 12 7.55 -4.30 0.77
C ILE A 12 6.93 -5.48 1.50
N ASN A 13 6.53 -6.48 0.75
CA ASN A 13 5.94 -7.71 1.27
C ASN A 13 7.06 -8.74 1.35
N PHE A 14 7.50 -9.06 2.57
CA PHE A 14 8.67 -9.90 2.74
C PHE A 14 8.46 -11.34 2.27
N PHE A 15 7.24 -11.84 2.43
CA PHE A 15 6.94 -13.23 2.05
C PHE A 15 5.70 -13.24 1.16
N PRO A 16 5.84 -12.82 -0.10
CA PRO A 16 4.69 -12.77 -1.00
C PRO A 16 4.13 -14.15 -1.26
N ARG A 17 2.81 -14.23 -1.22
CA ARG A 17 2.11 -15.47 -1.55
C ARG A 17 1.67 -15.39 -3.00
N GLU A 18 1.75 -16.49 -3.66
CA GLU A 18 1.22 -16.71 -5.01
C GLU A 18 1.09 -15.47 -5.86
N GLU A 19 -0.09 -14.87 -5.87
CA GLU A 19 -0.38 -13.79 -6.80
C GLU A 19 -0.02 -12.42 -6.27
N TRP A 20 0.44 -12.33 -5.03
CA TRP A 20 0.74 -11.03 -4.45
C TRP A 20 2.16 -10.60 -4.76
N PRO A 21 2.33 -9.37 -5.23
CA PRO A 21 3.67 -8.89 -5.55
C PRO A 21 4.48 -8.58 -4.30
N ARG A 22 5.80 -8.56 -4.46
CA ARG A 22 6.69 -8.18 -3.37
C ARG A 22 6.58 -6.68 -3.07
N LEU A 23 6.40 -5.87 -4.11
CA LEU A 23 6.27 -4.42 -3.96
C LEU A 23 4.90 -4.01 -4.49
N PHE A 24 4.16 -3.27 -3.68
CA PHE A 24 2.85 -2.80 -4.12
C PHE A 24 2.49 -1.52 -3.39
N PHE A 25 1.51 -0.81 -3.96
CA PHE A 25 0.95 0.37 -3.33
C PHE A 25 -0.37 0.04 -2.66
N VAL A 26 -0.64 0.72 -1.55
CA VAL A 26 -1.95 0.72 -0.94
C VAL A 26 -2.35 2.16 -0.71
N GLU A 27 -3.58 2.51 -1.06
CA GLU A 27 -4.07 3.88 -0.87
C GLU A 27 -4.60 4.03 0.54
N ALA A 28 -4.16 5.09 1.22
CA ALA A 28 -4.61 5.35 2.58
C ALA A 28 -4.41 6.82 2.90
N SER A 29 -5.16 7.32 3.86
CA SER A 29 -5.05 8.72 4.27
C SER A 29 -3.94 8.93 5.27
N CYS A 30 -3.50 7.89 5.97
CA CYS A 30 -2.41 7.99 6.93
C CYS A 30 -1.75 6.63 7.07
N ARG A 31 -0.59 6.64 7.76
CA ARG A 31 0.18 5.42 7.93
C ARG A 31 -0.59 4.34 8.66
N SER A 32 -1.32 4.73 9.71
CA SER A 32 -2.08 3.74 10.49
C SER A 32 -3.09 3.01 9.64
N GLU A 33 -3.75 3.74 8.76
CA GLU A 33 -4.74 3.13 7.87
C GLU A 33 -4.08 2.17 6.90
N ALA A 34 -2.92 2.57 6.35
CA ALA A 34 -2.19 1.70 5.44
C ALA A 34 -1.79 0.41 6.15
N GLU A 35 -1.29 0.51 7.37
CA GLU A 35 -0.90 -0.66 8.14
C GLU A 35 -2.10 -1.55 8.45
N TYR A 36 -3.23 -0.95 8.70
CA TYR A 36 -4.44 -1.72 8.96
C TYR A 36 -4.77 -2.66 7.81
N TYR A 37 -4.71 -2.13 6.59
CA TYR A 37 -4.99 -2.95 5.42
C TYR A 37 -3.91 -4.02 5.22
N VAL A 38 -2.66 -3.62 5.29
CA VAL A 38 -1.56 -4.52 4.97
C VAL A 38 -1.48 -5.66 5.97
N GLN A 39 -1.71 -5.38 7.25
CA GLN A 39 -1.62 -6.40 8.27
C GLN A 39 -2.68 -7.49 8.11
N LYS A 40 -3.80 -7.17 7.49
CA LYS A 40 -4.81 -8.18 7.24
C LYS A 40 -4.28 -9.31 6.37
N HIS A 41 -3.33 -9.01 5.50
CA HIS A 41 -2.80 -10.01 4.57
C HIS A 41 -1.40 -10.45 4.96
N CYS A 42 -0.53 -9.52 5.32
CA CYS A 42 0.88 -9.80 5.52
C CYS A 42 1.27 -10.04 6.98
N GLY A 43 0.34 -9.81 7.91
CA GLY A 43 0.69 -9.91 9.32
C GLY A 43 1.72 -8.87 9.67
N GLN A 44 2.89 -9.33 10.10
CA GLN A 44 3.99 -8.42 10.42
C GLN A 44 5.13 -8.53 9.42
N ASP A 45 4.95 -9.31 8.37
CA ASP A 45 6.01 -9.60 7.41
C ASP A 45 6.00 -8.58 6.27
N TYR A 46 6.08 -7.30 6.62
CA TYR A 46 6.08 -6.24 5.65
C TYR A 46 6.80 -5.02 6.19
N MET A 47 7.09 -4.08 5.30
CA MET A 47 7.62 -2.78 5.68
C MET A 47 6.99 -1.71 4.81
N LEU A 48 6.54 -0.62 5.43
CA LEU A 48 6.10 0.55 4.69
C LEU A 48 7.34 1.38 4.36
N VAL A 49 7.57 1.61 3.08
CA VAL A 49 8.75 2.35 2.64
C VAL A 49 8.53 3.84 2.82
N ASP A 50 7.47 4.35 2.19
CA ASP A 50 7.16 5.78 2.24
C ASP A 50 5.80 5.99 1.61
N LYS A 51 5.33 7.22 1.66
CA LYS A 51 4.10 7.60 0.99
C LYS A 51 4.43 8.50 -0.19
N TYR A 52 3.65 8.36 -1.24
CA TYR A 52 3.85 9.13 -2.47
C TYR A 52 2.52 9.66 -2.94
N ASP A 53 2.53 10.80 -3.63
CA ASP A 53 1.32 11.26 -4.26
C ASP A 53 1.05 10.44 -5.52
N GLU A 54 -0.10 10.66 -6.11
CA GLU A 54 -0.53 9.86 -7.25
C GLU A 54 0.41 10.03 -8.44
N PHE A 55 0.93 11.24 -8.63
CA PHE A 55 1.82 11.51 -9.74
C PHE A 55 3.11 10.70 -9.65
N VAL A 56 3.74 10.74 -8.48
CA VAL A 56 5.00 10.01 -8.26
C VAL A 56 4.76 8.51 -8.30
N ALA A 57 3.62 8.07 -7.76
CA ALA A 57 3.29 6.64 -7.79
C ALA A 57 3.17 6.12 -9.21
N LYS A 58 2.62 6.92 -10.11
CA LYS A 58 2.54 6.52 -11.52
C LYS A 58 3.92 6.38 -12.14
N ILE A 59 4.85 7.23 -11.76
CA ILE A 59 6.21 7.16 -12.28
C ILE A 59 6.89 5.88 -11.81
N LEU A 60 6.71 5.54 -10.53
CA LEU A 60 7.29 4.33 -9.97
C LEU A 60 6.67 3.06 -10.53
N ASP A 61 5.39 3.13 -10.87
CA ASP A 61 4.70 2.09 -11.63
C ASP A 61 4.67 0.71 -10.97
N TYR A 62 4.56 0.68 -9.64
CA TYR A 62 4.32 -0.58 -8.94
C TYR A 62 2.83 -0.86 -8.91
N PRO A 63 2.42 -2.13 -8.82
CA PRO A 63 1.00 -2.45 -8.77
C PRO A 63 0.34 -1.90 -7.52
N GLU A 64 -0.91 -1.54 -7.65
CA GLU A 64 -1.70 -1.09 -6.51
C GLU A 64 -2.71 -2.17 -6.16
N ILE A 65 -2.80 -2.51 -4.88
CA ILE A 65 -3.76 -3.50 -4.41
C ILE A 65 -4.99 -2.76 -3.88
N PRO A 66 -6.16 -2.98 -4.47
CA PRO A 66 -7.37 -2.30 -3.99
C PRO A 66 -7.77 -2.81 -2.60
N HIS A 67 -8.49 -1.97 -1.88
CA HIS A 67 -8.84 -2.26 -0.49
C HIS A 67 -9.63 -3.55 -0.34
N ASP A 68 -10.45 -3.88 -1.31
CA ASP A 68 -11.28 -5.07 -1.21
C ASP A 68 -10.49 -6.38 -1.39
N LYS A 69 -9.22 -6.28 -1.73
CA LYS A 69 -8.37 -7.46 -1.82
C LYS A 69 -7.69 -7.80 -0.50
N PHE A 70 -7.75 -6.90 0.47
CA PHE A 70 -7.14 -7.15 1.77
C PHE A 70 -8.01 -7.89 2.76
#